data_ea4f1aa285f59b0f83cc6d296cb24890
#
_entry.id   ea4f1aa285f59b0f83cc6d296cb24890
#
_cell.length_a   1.000
_cell.length_b   1.000
_cell.length_c   1.000
_cell.angle_alpha   90.00
_cell.angle_beta   90.00
_cell.angle_gamma   90.00
#
_symmetry.space_group_name_H-M   'P 1'
#
loop_
_entity.id
_entity.type
_entity.pdbx_description
1 polymer ?
#
loop_
_entity_poly.entity_id
_entity_poly.type
_entity_poly.pdbx_seq_one_letter_code
_entity_poly.pdbx_strand_id
1 'polypeptide(L)'
;CLATAVRHNCQNLTQFDIYDQKGSIRDELGNPWPQYPVIHRSEYGQKEAASKFGEDPRAYAVQTTKFVGDDNGHVKEVHTINVKLRIDQEGNRIREEIPGTEKIWPAEMVLLAIGFSGPEQGLLKQLNIETNANSTVKAEYGKYVTNVEGVFSAGDMRRGQSLIVWAINEGREVARECDRYLMGATVLP
;
A
#
# COMPACT_ATOMS: atom_id res chain seq x y z
N CYS A 1 8.70 2.17 -7.45
CA CYS A 1 8.58 1.50 -8.76
C CYS A 1 8.95 2.42 -9.93
N LEU A 2 8.39 3.64 -10.05
CA LEU A 2 8.62 4.55 -11.18
C LEU A 2 10.10 4.82 -11.45
N ALA A 3 10.82 5.36 -10.47
CA ALA A 3 12.24 5.67 -10.62
C ALA A 3 13.08 4.42 -10.98
N THR A 4 12.74 3.27 -10.40
CA THR A 4 13.40 2.01 -10.73
C THR A 4 13.17 1.64 -12.20
N ALA A 5 11.93 1.71 -12.69
CA ALA A 5 11.62 1.45 -14.10
C ALA A 5 12.36 2.41 -15.04
N VAL A 6 12.39 3.70 -14.71
CA VAL A 6 13.14 4.72 -15.47
C VAL A 6 14.63 4.37 -15.55
N ARG A 7 15.24 3.97 -14.42
CA ARG A 7 16.66 3.60 -14.32
C ARG A 7 16.98 2.27 -15.03
N HIS A 8 16.00 1.38 -15.15
CA HIS A 8 16.07 0.18 -15.99
C HIS A 8 15.79 0.46 -17.48
N ASN A 9 15.75 1.73 -17.84
CA ASN A 9 15.65 2.19 -19.22
C ASN A 9 14.37 1.77 -19.96
N CYS A 10 13.21 1.78 -19.27
CA CYS A 10 11.93 1.58 -19.94
C CYS A 10 11.70 2.63 -21.03
N GLN A 11 10.98 2.25 -22.09
CA GLN A 11 10.71 3.12 -23.25
C GLN A 11 9.57 4.11 -22.98
N ASN A 12 8.60 3.69 -22.18
CA ASN A 12 7.52 4.51 -21.68
C ASN A 12 7.09 4.05 -20.29
N LEU A 13 6.30 4.86 -19.63
CA LEU A 13 5.86 4.60 -18.27
C LEU A 13 4.54 5.31 -18.01
N THR A 14 3.55 4.58 -17.49
CA THR A 14 2.29 5.15 -17.03
C THR A 14 1.99 4.64 -15.62
N GLN A 15 1.56 5.52 -14.74
CA GLN A 15 1.08 5.20 -13.40
C GLN A 15 -0.43 5.43 -13.34
N PHE A 16 -1.21 4.40 -13.05
CA PHE A 16 -2.64 4.53 -12.78
C PHE A 16 -2.89 4.80 -11.30
N ASP A 17 -3.74 5.77 -11.03
CA ASP A 17 -4.26 6.06 -9.71
C ASP A 17 -5.79 5.99 -9.74
N ILE A 18 -6.37 5.23 -8.83
CA ILE A 18 -7.83 5.06 -8.72
C ILE A 18 -8.53 6.30 -8.15
N TYR A 19 -7.79 7.18 -7.52
CA TYR A 19 -8.30 8.42 -6.94
C TYR A 19 -8.16 9.59 -7.91
N ASP A 20 -9.00 10.60 -7.71
CA ASP A 20 -8.88 11.88 -8.41
C ASP A 20 -7.57 12.58 -8.04
N GLN A 21 -7.03 13.33 -8.99
CA GLN A 21 -5.91 14.22 -8.74
C GLN A 21 -6.26 15.22 -7.64
N LYS A 22 -5.44 15.31 -6.62
CA LYS A 22 -5.62 16.28 -5.55
C LYS A 22 -5.30 17.68 -6.03
N GLY A 23 -5.92 18.68 -5.42
CA GLY A 23 -5.57 20.08 -5.62
C GLY A 23 -4.15 20.38 -5.12
N SER A 24 -3.56 21.46 -5.62
CA SER A 24 -2.25 21.94 -5.17
C SER A 24 -2.29 22.70 -3.84
N ILE A 25 -3.48 23.09 -3.40
CA ILE A 25 -3.73 23.84 -2.16
C ILE A 25 -4.44 22.92 -1.17
N ARG A 26 -4.09 23.06 0.11
CA ARG A 26 -4.72 22.31 1.20
C ARG A 26 -6.20 22.69 1.33
N ASP A 27 -7.05 21.72 1.50
CA ASP A 27 -8.40 21.89 1.99
C ASP A 27 -8.37 22.11 3.53
N GLU A 28 -8.45 23.33 3.98
CA GLU A 28 -8.35 23.69 5.40
C GLU A 28 -9.51 23.13 6.25
N LEU A 29 -10.64 22.80 5.63
CA LEU A 29 -11.79 22.20 6.33
C LEU A 29 -11.68 20.69 6.42
N GLY A 30 -11.38 20.00 5.31
CA GLY A 30 -11.29 18.55 5.26
C GLY A 30 -9.95 17.99 5.69
N ASN A 31 -8.88 18.80 5.68
CA ASN A 31 -7.53 18.42 6.06
C ASN A 31 -6.82 19.54 6.81
N PRO A 32 -7.30 19.92 8.04
CA PRO A 32 -6.76 21.02 8.82
C PRO A 32 -5.34 20.73 9.34
N TRP A 33 -4.57 21.79 9.61
CA TRP A 33 -3.35 21.67 10.39
C TRP A 33 -3.67 21.15 11.82
N PRO A 34 -2.88 20.25 12.44
CA PRO A 34 -1.52 19.81 12.06
C PRO A 34 -1.48 18.52 11.23
N GLN A 35 -2.56 18.08 10.64
CA GLN A 35 -2.57 16.89 9.79
C GLN A 35 -1.58 17.02 8.63
N TYR A 36 -1.06 15.89 8.15
CA TYR A 36 -0.24 15.88 6.95
C TYR A 36 -1.04 16.38 5.74
N PRO A 37 -0.52 17.34 4.96
CA PRO A 37 -1.31 17.96 3.88
C PRO A 37 -1.59 16.99 2.74
N VAL A 38 -2.86 16.77 2.45
CA VAL A 38 -3.36 15.94 1.34
C VAL A 38 -3.48 16.81 0.09
N ILE A 39 -2.37 17.06 -0.58
CA ILE A 39 -2.28 17.87 -1.80
C ILE A 39 -1.56 17.10 -2.91
N HIS A 40 -1.73 17.56 -4.16
CA HIS A 40 -0.96 17.06 -5.27
C HIS A 40 0.53 17.34 -5.05
N ARG A 41 1.33 16.29 -5.13
CA ARG A 41 2.80 16.37 -5.03
C ARG A 41 3.43 15.48 -6.09
N SER A 42 4.55 15.93 -6.64
CA SER A 42 5.39 15.10 -7.49
C SER A 42 6.60 14.68 -6.68
N GLU A 43 6.68 13.38 -6.40
CA GLU A 43 7.82 12.76 -5.77
C GLU A 43 8.97 12.56 -6.79
N TYR A 44 10.13 12.13 -6.30
CA TYR A 44 11.30 11.99 -7.17
C TYR A 44 11.06 11.06 -8.37
N GLY A 45 10.28 9.99 -8.20
CA GLY A 45 9.98 9.05 -9.29
C GLY A 45 9.17 9.66 -10.42
N GLN A 46 8.16 10.49 -10.11
CA GLN A 46 7.39 11.23 -11.12
C GLN A 46 8.27 12.31 -11.79
N LYS A 47 9.13 12.99 -11.03
CA LYS A 47 10.05 14.00 -11.58
C LYS A 47 11.07 13.37 -12.53
N GLU A 48 11.66 12.22 -12.18
CA GLU A 48 12.57 11.48 -13.05
C GLU A 48 11.85 11.03 -14.34
N ALA A 49 10.63 10.49 -14.23
CA ALA A 49 9.83 10.10 -15.37
C ALA A 49 9.48 11.30 -16.27
N ALA A 50 9.00 12.38 -15.69
CA ALA A 50 8.68 13.60 -16.43
C ALA A 50 9.92 14.20 -17.13
N SER A 51 11.08 14.16 -16.50
CA SER A 51 12.34 14.60 -17.12
C SER A 51 12.74 13.74 -18.32
N LYS A 52 12.48 12.44 -18.27
CA LYS A 52 12.82 11.51 -19.36
C LYS A 52 11.79 11.52 -20.49
N PHE A 53 10.50 11.57 -20.17
CA PHE A 53 9.41 11.37 -21.12
C PHE A 53 8.67 12.66 -21.50
N GLY A 54 8.97 13.78 -20.82
CA GLY A 54 8.41 15.10 -21.13
C GLY A 54 7.09 15.43 -20.40
N GLU A 55 6.47 14.46 -19.71
CA GLU A 55 5.20 14.65 -19.00
C GLU A 55 5.11 13.83 -17.72
N ASP A 56 4.18 14.19 -16.85
CA ASP A 56 3.88 13.43 -15.62
C ASP A 56 3.27 12.07 -16.01
N PRO A 57 3.80 10.95 -15.53
CA PRO A 57 3.36 9.61 -15.93
C PRO A 57 1.99 9.21 -15.36
N ARG A 58 1.35 10.03 -14.53
CA ARG A 58 0.14 9.67 -13.79
C ARG A 58 -1.14 9.88 -14.60
N ALA A 59 -2.00 8.87 -14.60
CA ALA A 59 -3.38 8.92 -15.04
C ALA A 59 -4.28 8.68 -13.82
N TYR A 60 -5.14 9.65 -13.51
CA TYR A 60 -5.99 9.67 -12.32
C TYR A 60 -7.39 9.16 -12.59
N ALA A 61 -8.10 8.74 -11.54
CA ALA A 61 -9.45 8.20 -11.59
C ALA A 61 -9.58 7.05 -12.61
N VAL A 62 -8.56 6.20 -12.69
CA VAL A 62 -8.45 5.09 -13.63
C VAL A 62 -8.54 3.77 -12.89
N GLN A 63 -9.49 2.93 -13.27
CA GLN A 63 -9.61 1.56 -12.81
C GLN A 63 -9.20 0.58 -13.89
N THR A 64 -8.31 -0.36 -13.56
CA THR A 64 -8.00 -1.48 -14.45
C THR A 64 -9.15 -2.49 -14.42
N THR A 65 -9.65 -2.87 -15.59
CA THR A 65 -10.74 -3.82 -15.76
C THR A 65 -10.25 -5.18 -16.22
N LYS A 66 -9.15 -5.23 -17.01
CA LYS A 66 -8.67 -6.46 -17.61
C LYS A 66 -7.19 -6.35 -18.00
N PHE A 67 -6.46 -7.46 -17.87
CA PHE A 67 -5.19 -7.70 -18.54
C PHE A 67 -5.40 -8.66 -19.71
N VAL A 68 -4.78 -8.38 -20.84
CA VAL A 68 -4.78 -9.26 -22.02
C VAL A 68 -3.34 -9.73 -22.23
N GLY A 69 -3.17 -11.07 -22.35
CA GLY A 69 -1.91 -11.68 -22.68
C GLY A 69 -1.75 -11.96 -24.18
N ASP A 70 -0.52 -12.25 -24.57
CA ASP A 70 -0.18 -12.86 -25.85
C ASP A 70 -0.27 -14.41 -25.78
N ASP A 71 0.03 -15.09 -26.89
CA ASP A 71 -0.03 -16.55 -26.98
C ASP A 71 1.03 -17.24 -26.07
N ASN A 72 2.04 -16.51 -25.61
CA ASN A 72 3.09 -16.99 -24.72
C ASN A 72 2.81 -16.72 -23.24
N GLY A 73 1.67 -16.08 -22.93
CA GLY A 73 1.28 -15.73 -21.56
C GLY A 73 1.91 -14.42 -21.04
N HIS A 74 2.58 -13.64 -21.86
CA HIS A 74 3.07 -12.32 -21.49
C HIS A 74 1.96 -11.28 -21.63
N VAL A 75 1.94 -10.27 -20.73
CA VAL A 75 1.00 -9.16 -20.83
C VAL A 75 1.26 -8.38 -22.12
N LYS A 76 0.19 -8.06 -22.82
CA LYS A 76 0.20 -7.30 -24.07
C LYS A 76 -0.60 -5.99 -23.96
N GLU A 77 -1.69 -6.02 -23.19
CA GLU A 77 -2.58 -4.86 -23.04
C GLU A 77 -3.13 -4.78 -21.62
N VAL A 78 -3.35 -3.55 -21.17
CA VAL A 78 -4.13 -3.22 -19.99
C VAL A 78 -5.38 -2.46 -20.42
N HIS A 79 -6.54 -2.97 -20.06
CA HIS A 79 -7.81 -2.29 -20.32
C HIS A 79 -8.22 -1.53 -19.06
N THR A 80 -8.67 -0.31 -19.23
CA THR A 80 -9.07 0.57 -18.14
C THR A 80 -10.39 1.25 -18.43
N ILE A 81 -11.03 1.75 -17.38
CA ILE A 81 -12.18 2.65 -17.45
C ILE A 81 -11.97 3.77 -16.42
N ASN A 82 -12.49 4.96 -16.70
CA ASN A 82 -12.48 6.01 -15.69
C ASN A 82 -13.57 5.74 -14.64
N VAL A 83 -13.29 6.14 -13.41
CA VAL A 83 -14.20 5.98 -12.27
C VAL A 83 -14.42 7.29 -11.55
N LYS A 84 -15.58 7.41 -10.91
CA LYS A 84 -15.91 8.49 -9.99
C LYS A 84 -16.15 7.92 -8.61
N LEU A 85 -15.49 8.46 -7.61
CA LEU A 85 -15.75 8.09 -6.23
C LEU A 85 -17.03 8.78 -5.74
N ARG A 86 -17.94 7.99 -5.18
CA ARG A 86 -19.13 8.46 -4.47
C ARG A 86 -19.16 7.90 -3.06
N ILE A 87 -19.86 8.59 -2.19
CA ILE A 87 -20.23 8.08 -0.87
C ILE A 87 -21.70 7.69 -0.96
N ASP A 88 -22.02 6.43 -0.62
CA ASP A 88 -23.39 5.96 -0.57
C ASP A 88 -24.14 6.49 0.67
N GLN A 89 -25.40 6.12 0.79
CA GLN A 89 -26.25 6.54 1.91
C GLN A 89 -25.79 5.96 3.27
N GLU A 90 -24.99 4.90 3.23
CA GLU A 90 -24.45 4.22 4.41
C GLU A 90 -23.04 4.73 4.77
N GLY A 91 -22.49 5.68 4.00
CA GLY A 91 -21.16 6.26 4.21
C GLY A 91 -20.02 5.45 3.58
N ASN A 92 -20.32 4.41 2.80
CA ASN A 92 -19.29 3.60 2.13
C ASN A 92 -18.80 4.32 0.87
N ARG A 93 -17.53 4.16 0.58
CA ARG A 93 -16.93 4.63 -0.68
C ARG A 93 -17.20 3.64 -1.79
N ILE A 94 -18.04 4.01 -2.74
CA ILE A 94 -18.31 3.25 -3.95
C ILE A 94 -17.62 3.88 -5.15
N ARG A 95 -17.21 3.05 -6.10
CA ARG A 95 -16.65 3.49 -7.38
C ARG A 95 -17.69 3.26 -8.46
N GLU A 96 -18.02 4.32 -9.17
CA GLU A 96 -18.94 4.30 -10.28
C GLU A 96 -18.13 4.40 -11.57
N GLU A 97 -18.24 3.41 -12.46
CA GLU A 97 -17.60 3.42 -13.76
C GLU A 97 -18.27 4.47 -14.67
N ILE A 98 -17.47 5.16 -15.46
CA ILE A 98 -17.95 6.15 -16.43
C ILE A 98 -17.96 5.49 -17.80
N PRO A 99 -19.11 5.04 -18.31
CA PRO A 99 -19.22 4.39 -19.62
C PRO A 99 -18.73 5.30 -20.75
N GLY A 100 -18.08 4.71 -21.77
CA GLY A 100 -17.53 5.44 -22.90
C GLY A 100 -16.14 6.05 -22.63
N THR A 101 -15.51 5.71 -21.50
CA THR A 101 -14.14 6.11 -21.16
C THR A 101 -13.16 4.94 -21.20
N GLU A 102 -13.60 3.82 -21.76
CA GLU A 102 -12.78 2.62 -21.88
C GLU A 102 -11.53 2.93 -22.72
N LYS A 103 -10.38 2.52 -22.23
CA LYS A 103 -9.11 2.73 -22.91
C LYS A 103 -8.25 1.47 -22.87
N ILE A 104 -7.57 1.20 -24.00
CA ILE A 104 -6.60 0.11 -24.13
C ILE A 104 -5.21 0.73 -24.13
N TRP A 105 -4.34 0.19 -23.26
CA TRP A 105 -2.96 0.60 -23.13
C TRP A 105 -2.06 -0.57 -23.54
N PRO A 106 -1.21 -0.43 -24.56
CA PRO A 106 -0.17 -1.41 -24.82
C PRO A 106 0.75 -1.50 -23.60
N ALA A 107 1.08 -2.71 -23.18
CA ALA A 107 1.93 -2.93 -22.02
C ALA A 107 2.71 -4.23 -22.12
N GLU A 108 4.00 -4.17 -21.89
CA GLU A 108 4.90 -5.33 -21.85
C GLU A 108 5.17 -5.79 -20.41
N MET A 109 4.91 -4.90 -19.44
CA MET A 109 5.06 -5.16 -18.02
C MET A 109 4.04 -4.37 -17.20
N VAL A 110 3.46 -5.03 -16.21
CA VAL A 110 2.57 -4.39 -15.22
C VAL A 110 3.12 -4.65 -13.82
N LEU A 111 3.29 -3.59 -13.05
CA LEU A 111 3.73 -3.64 -11.66
C LEU A 111 2.55 -3.26 -10.76
N LEU A 112 2.07 -4.22 -9.98
CA LEU A 112 1.02 -3.97 -9.00
C LEU A 112 1.62 -3.31 -7.75
N ALA A 113 1.28 -2.04 -7.52
CA ALA A 113 1.74 -1.25 -6.38
C ALA A 113 0.55 -0.72 -5.56
N ILE A 114 -0.37 -1.64 -5.21
CA ILE A 114 -1.68 -1.34 -4.62
C ILE A 114 -1.74 -1.58 -3.10
N GLY A 115 -0.59 -1.68 -2.46
CA GLY A 115 -0.47 -1.93 -1.02
C GLY A 115 -0.35 -3.42 -0.68
N PHE A 116 -0.73 -3.74 0.53
CA PHE A 116 -0.58 -5.09 1.10
C PHE A 116 -1.91 -5.57 1.66
N SER A 117 -2.16 -6.87 1.56
CA SER A 117 -3.35 -7.51 2.13
C SER A 117 -3.14 -8.04 3.56
N GLY A 118 -1.91 -8.02 4.05
CA GLY A 118 -1.54 -8.51 5.38
C GLY A 118 -0.35 -9.48 5.35
N PRO A 119 -0.01 -10.07 6.49
CA PRO A 119 1.06 -11.06 6.60
C PRO A 119 0.72 -12.35 5.86
N GLU A 120 1.75 -13.09 5.44
CA GLU A 120 1.58 -14.44 4.91
C GLU A 120 0.97 -15.37 5.95
N GLN A 121 -0.11 -16.05 5.56
CA GLN A 121 -0.93 -16.83 6.50
C GLN A 121 -0.38 -18.24 6.78
N GLY A 122 0.61 -18.71 6.03
CA GLY A 122 1.14 -20.08 6.16
C GLY A 122 1.69 -20.37 7.57
N LEU A 123 2.60 -19.53 8.06
CA LEU A 123 3.18 -19.64 9.40
C LEU A 123 2.14 -19.47 10.50
N LEU A 124 1.22 -18.50 10.34
CA LEU A 124 0.19 -18.23 11.33
C LEU A 124 -0.74 -19.42 11.53
N LYS A 125 -1.12 -20.08 10.44
CA LYS A 125 -1.94 -21.30 10.48
C LYS A 125 -1.19 -22.48 11.11
N GLN A 126 0.09 -22.68 10.79
CA GLN A 126 0.90 -23.76 11.36
C GLN A 126 1.00 -23.66 12.88
N LEU A 127 1.14 -22.44 13.39
CA LEU A 127 1.28 -22.17 14.82
C LEU A 127 -0.06 -21.90 15.53
N ASN A 128 -1.19 -21.93 14.82
CA ASN A 128 -2.51 -21.57 15.33
C ASN A 128 -2.56 -20.17 15.96
N ILE A 129 -1.89 -19.20 15.35
CA ILE A 129 -1.85 -17.83 15.83
C ILE A 129 -3.16 -17.11 15.48
N GLU A 130 -3.78 -16.48 16.48
CA GLU A 130 -4.96 -15.66 16.29
C GLU A 130 -4.66 -14.40 15.49
N THR A 131 -5.57 -14.03 14.60
CA THR A 131 -5.49 -12.82 13.78
C THR A 131 -6.66 -11.88 14.02
N ASN A 132 -6.45 -10.61 13.75
CA ASN A 132 -7.50 -9.60 13.69
C ASN A 132 -8.31 -9.72 12.38
N ALA A 133 -9.41 -8.98 12.27
CA ALA A 133 -10.24 -8.95 11.06
C ALA A 133 -9.49 -8.49 9.80
N ASN A 134 -8.42 -7.70 9.94
CA ASN A 134 -7.53 -7.27 8.86
C ASN A 134 -6.36 -8.22 8.61
N SER A 135 -6.44 -9.46 9.07
CA SER A 135 -5.45 -10.53 8.91
C SER A 135 -4.11 -10.32 9.64
N THR A 136 -3.92 -9.24 10.39
CA THR A 136 -2.71 -9.02 11.20
C THR A 136 -2.74 -9.89 12.46
N VAL A 137 -1.56 -10.19 13.01
CA VAL A 137 -1.45 -10.97 14.26
C VAL A 137 -2.08 -10.21 15.42
N LYS A 138 -2.93 -10.92 16.17
CA LYS A 138 -3.53 -10.38 17.39
C LYS A 138 -2.52 -10.42 18.54
N ALA A 139 -1.93 -9.28 18.84
CA ALA A 139 -1.02 -9.09 19.96
C ALA A 139 -1.18 -7.67 20.50
N GLU A 140 -1.28 -7.53 21.84
CA GLU A 140 -1.50 -6.24 22.47
C GLU A 140 -0.23 -5.36 22.39
N TYR A 141 -0.42 -4.08 22.06
CA TYR A 141 0.69 -3.11 22.08
C TYR A 141 1.32 -3.02 23.48
N GLY A 142 2.64 -3.01 23.53
CA GLY A 142 3.40 -2.97 24.78
C GLY A 142 3.64 -4.34 25.42
N LYS A 143 2.88 -5.38 25.07
CA LYS A 143 3.08 -6.77 25.53
C LYS A 143 3.60 -7.67 24.42
N TYR A 144 3.09 -7.50 23.22
CA TYR A 144 3.51 -8.20 22.00
C TYR A 144 3.32 -9.72 22.00
N VAL A 145 2.77 -10.30 23.07
CA VAL A 145 2.48 -11.74 23.18
C VAL A 145 1.29 -12.11 22.29
N THR A 146 1.38 -13.27 21.65
CA THR A 146 0.28 -13.89 20.92
C THR A 146 -0.51 -14.82 21.83
N ASN A 147 -1.52 -15.50 21.27
CA ASN A 147 -2.20 -16.59 21.97
C ASN A 147 -1.33 -17.85 22.17
N VAL A 148 -0.17 -17.92 21.54
CA VAL A 148 0.78 -19.05 21.66
C VAL A 148 1.91 -18.64 22.58
N GLU A 149 2.11 -19.41 23.65
CA GLU A 149 3.16 -19.14 24.63
C GLU A 149 4.56 -19.10 23.98
N GLY A 150 5.37 -18.12 24.35
CA GLY A 150 6.71 -17.92 23.82
C GLY A 150 6.75 -17.36 22.40
N VAL A 151 5.59 -17.05 21.79
CA VAL A 151 5.50 -16.44 20.47
C VAL A 151 5.04 -14.99 20.59
N PHE A 152 5.83 -14.10 20.00
CA PHE A 152 5.60 -12.66 20.02
C PHE A 152 5.44 -12.13 18.60
N SER A 153 4.77 -11.00 18.45
CA SER A 153 4.60 -10.33 17.15
C SER A 153 4.72 -8.82 17.28
N ALA A 154 5.44 -8.21 16.34
CA ALA A 154 5.68 -6.75 16.31
C ALA A 154 5.72 -6.23 14.88
N GLY A 155 5.73 -4.92 14.73
CA GLY A 155 5.84 -4.22 13.45
C GLY A 155 4.65 -4.48 12.53
N ASP A 156 4.91 -4.56 11.24
CA ASP A 156 3.86 -4.68 10.22
C ASP A 156 3.00 -5.94 10.39
N MET A 157 3.57 -7.03 10.91
CA MET A 157 2.84 -8.27 11.14
C MET A 157 1.73 -8.09 12.20
N ARG A 158 1.95 -7.26 13.21
CA ARG A 158 1.00 -6.95 14.29
C ARG A 158 0.13 -5.73 13.98
N ARG A 159 0.77 -4.66 13.51
CA ARG A 159 0.14 -3.34 13.29
C ARG A 159 -0.54 -3.21 11.93
N GLY A 160 -0.12 -3.99 10.93
CA GLY A 160 -0.34 -3.74 9.52
C GLY A 160 0.79 -2.86 8.94
N GLN A 161 0.88 -2.79 7.62
CA GLN A 161 1.93 -2.02 6.96
C GLN A 161 1.92 -0.55 7.44
N SER A 162 3.08 -0.07 7.88
CA SER A 162 3.23 1.26 8.44
C SER A 162 4.65 1.81 8.24
N LEU A 163 5.01 2.86 8.97
CA LEU A 163 6.32 3.47 8.84
C LEU A 163 7.40 2.62 9.51
N ILE A 164 8.60 2.62 8.93
CA ILE A 164 9.77 1.90 9.45
C ILE A 164 10.10 2.27 10.92
N VAL A 165 9.83 3.51 11.32
CA VAL A 165 10.04 3.96 12.71
C VAL A 165 9.17 3.19 13.71
N TRP A 166 7.95 2.79 13.31
CA TRP A 166 7.11 1.93 14.13
C TRP A 166 7.64 0.51 14.22
N ALA A 167 8.12 -0.05 13.12
CA ALA A 167 8.71 -1.39 13.11
C ALA A 167 9.96 -1.46 14.01
N ILE A 168 10.81 -0.42 13.98
CA ILE A 168 11.98 -0.30 14.85
C ILE A 168 11.56 -0.18 16.33
N ASN A 169 10.60 0.70 16.62
CA ASN A 169 10.12 0.90 17.99
C ASN A 169 9.54 -0.39 18.56
N GLU A 170 8.59 -1.00 17.86
CA GLU A 170 7.98 -2.25 18.32
C GLU A 170 8.98 -3.41 18.37
N GLY A 171 9.96 -3.44 17.47
CA GLY A 171 11.04 -4.43 17.50
C GLY A 171 11.90 -4.32 18.77
N ARG A 172 12.19 -3.11 19.21
CA ARG A 172 12.91 -2.88 20.50
C ARG A 172 12.04 -3.27 21.69
N GLU A 173 10.79 -2.88 21.69
CA GLU A 173 9.87 -3.19 22.78
C GLU A 173 9.59 -4.68 22.89
N VAL A 174 9.41 -5.39 21.77
CA VAL A 174 9.22 -6.85 21.79
C VAL A 174 10.48 -7.58 22.26
N ALA A 175 11.67 -7.10 21.94
CA ALA A 175 12.92 -7.67 22.46
C ALA A 175 12.97 -7.58 23.98
N ARG A 176 12.55 -6.44 24.55
CA ARG A 176 12.41 -6.28 26.00
C ARG A 176 11.41 -7.26 26.61
N GLU A 177 10.27 -7.48 25.97
CA GLU A 177 9.26 -8.43 26.48
C GLU A 177 9.71 -9.89 26.34
N CYS A 178 10.46 -10.23 25.28
CA CYS A 178 11.10 -11.54 25.14
C CYS A 178 12.15 -11.78 26.25
N ASP A 179 12.99 -10.78 26.53
CA ASP A 179 13.98 -10.86 27.62
C ASP A 179 13.27 -11.05 28.96
N ARG A 180 12.22 -10.28 29.24
CA ARG A 180 11.40 -10.44 30.45
C ARG A 180 10.79 -11.83 30.57
N TYR A 181 10.29 -12.38 29.46
CA TYR A 181 9.71 -13.72 29.42
C TYR A 181 10.76 -14.80 29.75
N LEU A 182 11.96 -14.69 29.18
CA LEU A 182 13.03 -15.69 29.37
C LEU A 182 13.72 -15.57 30.70
N MET A 183 13.94 -14.36 31.21
CA MET A 183 14.73 -14.08 32.39
C MET A 183 13.90 -13.79 33.64
N GLY A 184 12.58 -13.64 33.52
CA GLY A 184 11.69 -13.22 34.60
C GLY A 184 11.73 -11.72 34.92
N ALA A 185 12.78 -11.02 34.51
CA ALA A 185 12.95 -9.57 34.60
C ALA A 185 13.81 -9.07 33.44
N THR A 186 13.79 -7.77 33.19
CA THR A 186 14.58 -7.17 32.10
C THR A 186 15.22 -5.86 32.52
N VAL A 187 16.41 -5.61 32.03
CA VAL A 187 17.12 -4.32 32.14
C VAL A 187 17.18 -3.58 30.80
N LEU A 188 16.54 -4.14 29.74
CA LEU A 188 16.46 -3.51 28.44
C LEU A 188 15.51 -2.30 28.48
N PRO A 189 15.85 -1.20 27.77
CA PRO A 189 15.08 0.02 27.73
C PRO A 189 13.71 -0.14 27.04
#